data_4da8c41a26acdff06d6459aae20f330e
#
_entry.id   4da8c41a26acdff06d6459aae20f330e
#
_cell.length_a   1.000
_cell.length_b   1.000
_cell.length_c   1.000
_cell.angle_alpha   90.00
_cell.angle_beta   90.00
_cell.angle_gamma   90.00
#
_symmetry.space_group_name_H-M   'P 1'
#
loop_
_entity.id
_entity.type
_entity.pdbx_description
1 polymer ?
#
loop_
_entity_poly.entity_id
_entity_poly.type
_entity_poly.pdbx_seq_one_letter_code
_entity_poly.pdbx_strand_id
1 'polypeptide(L)'
;MQKRSFLAGGTLLYALLIATLIALICSGLIAALSMELLVLVEWDLQEKLMRNSRSGLALLLGEGSASQEATIDLYGRGDDSVTICRSRWGAFPLARSRSFKATPSGNQSHLQIALLGDRPLPGALYLADRKMALSLSGRTQIGGSAWLPAAGVRAGYVDGRPFTGERLVDGDQLRSSNRLPEPESSWLDWIRQMRHRGRSMQKTSSLPDSLQQSFADSSRCFHLEYAYLNHHVLKGHVIVWADSMIVVGGNAKLEDICLLAPIIVFEPGFNGAVQSYASDSLRVESDVQLQYPSVVAVIPIPDQKHPASLLLAAGSDLQGLAYCRTLPSGTSSSTLTIEASARVVGEVFAEDILALSGKVFGRVSCREFKLQTPNSSYQNYLYDAEILPKRRPSGYLSPHFLAGGQENGVVKWMY
;
A
#
# COMPACT_ATOMS: atom_id res chain seq x y z
N MET A 1 -89.28 45.14 -22.97
CA MET A 1 -88.82 43.90 -23.68
C MET A 1 -87.38 43.62 -23.34
N GLN A 2 -87.14 42.66 -22.43
CA GLN A 2 -85.79 42.28 -21.98
C GLN A 2 -85.27 41.14 -22.89
N LYS A 3 -84.24 41.38 -23.69
CA LYS A 3 -83.58 40.36 -24.50
C LYS A 3 -82.77 39.44 -23.63
N ARG A 4 -83.31 38.24 -23.39
CA ARG A 4 -82.51 37.17 -22.81
C ARG A 4 -81.47 36.67 -23.87
N SER A 5 -80.22 36.95 -23.64
CA SER A 5 -79.15 36.37 -24.43
C SER A 5 -78.98 34.89 -24.01
N PHE A 6 -79.35 33.96 -24.89
CA PHE A 6 -79.03 32.56 -24.76
C PHE A 6 -77.55 32.40 -25.03
N LEU A 7 -76.76 32.14 -24.01
CA LEU A 7 -75.39 31.70 -24.19
C LEU A 7 -75.47 30.33 -24.86
N ALA A 8 -74.85 30.22 -26.05
CA ALA A 8 -74.82 28.98 -26.79
C ALA A 8 -74.02 27.92 -25.97
N GLY A 9 -74.58 26.72 -25.77
CA GLY A 9 -73.99 25.65 -24.93
C GLY A 9 -72.58 25.26 -25.33
N GLY A 10 -72.10 25.62 -26.51
CA GLY A 10 -70.68 25.42 -26.96
C GLY A 10 -69.68 26.25 -26.20
N THR A 11 -70.01 27.47 -25.72
CA THR A 11 -69.01 28.33 -25.02
C THR A 11 -68.69 27.76 -23.64
N LEU A 12 -69.58 27.08 -22.96
CA LEU A 12 -69.34 26.41 -21.67
C LEU A 12 -68.44 25.21 -21.86
N LEU A 13 -68.63 24.47 -22.92
CA LEU A 13 -67.80 23.28 -23.25
C LEU A 13 -66.37 23.68 -23.59
N TYR A 14 -66.16 24.77 -24.35
CA TYR A 14 -64.81 25.29 -24.62
C TYR A 14 -64.15 25.86 -23.35
N ALA A 15 -64.88 26.54 -22.50
CA ALA A 15 -64.35 27.05 -21.22
C ALA A 15 -63.89 25.89 -20.29
N LEU A 16 -64.70 24.81 -20.23
CA LEU A 16 -64.36 23.61 -19.44
C LEU A 16 -63.14 22.91 -20.02
N LEU A 17 -63.01 22.79 -21.35
CA LEU A 17 -61.88 22.16 -22.02
C LEU A 17 -60.58 22.98 -21.80
N ILE A 18 -60.65 24.29 -21.87
CA ILE A 18 -59.49 25.16 -21.59
C ILE A 18 -59.10 25.06 -20.11
N ALA A 19 -60.06 25.05 -19.21
CA ALA A 19 -59.80 24.92 -17.75
C ALA A 19 -59.13 23.57 -17.43
N THR A 20 -59.60 22.46 -18.03
CA THR A 20 -58.98 21.14 -17.84
C THR A 20 -57.55 21.06 -18.44
N LEU A 21 -57.32 21.70 -19.60
CA LEU A 21 -56.01 21.78 -20.22
C LEU A 21 -55.04 22.56 -19.32
N ILE A 22 -55.45 23.72 -18.80
CA ILE A 22 -54.63 24.53 -17.88
C ILE A 22 -54.35 23.76 -16.60
N ALA A 23 -55.34 23.08 -16.01
CA ALA A 23 -55.16 22.24 -14.83
C ALA A 23 -54.14 21.10 -15.07
N LEU A 24 -54.19 20.50 -16.23
CA LEU A 24 -53.26 19.42 -16.62
C LEU A 24 -51.81 19.95 -16.80
N ILE A 25 -51.66 21.12 -17.42
CA ILE A 25 -50.35 21.78 -17.55
C ILE A 25 -49.81 22.18 -16.17
N CYS A 26 -50.63 22.80 -15.32
CA CYS A 26 -50.22 23.19 -13.98
C CYS A 26 -49.83 21.96 -13.12
N SER A 27 -50.58 20.88 -13.19
CA SER A 27 -50.26 19.65 -12.46
C SER A 27 -48.95 19.03 -12.96
N GLY A 28 -48.69 19.06 -14.30
CA GLY A 28 -47.42 18.62 -14.88
C GLY A 28 -46.22 19.45 -14.43
N LEU A 29 -46.39 20.79 -14.38
CA LEU A 29 -45.36 21.70 -13.88
C LEU A 29 -45.06 21.47 -12.39
N ILE A 30 -46.08 21.29 -11.55
CA ILE A 30 -45.91 21.00 -10.12
C ILE A 30 -45.19 19.67 -9.94
N ALA A 31 -45.56 18.64 -10.71
CA ALA A 31 -44.90 17.35 -10.66
C ALA A 31 -43.41 17.45 -11.06
N ALA A 32 -43.09 18.19 -12.16
CA ALA A 32 -41.72 18.42 -12.58
C ALA A 32 -40.87 19.14 -11.53
N LEU A 33 -41.43 20.25 -10.95
CA LEU A 33 -40.74 21.00 -9.89
C LEU A 33 -40.54 20.16 -8.63
N SER A 34 -41.51 19.32 -8.24
CA SER A 34 -41.35 18.44 -7.10
C SER A 34 -40.27 17.38 -7.32
N MET A 35 -40.13 16.83 -8.54
CA MET A 35 -39.03 15.93 -8.88
C MET A 35 -37.67 16.62 -8.83
N GLU A 36 -37.55 17.84 -9.36
CA GLU A 36 -36.29 18.62 -9.27
C GLU A 36 -35.89 18.88 -7.81
N LEU A 37 -36.84 19.27 -6.96
CA LEU A 37 -36.56 19.49 -5.54
C LEU A 37 -36.10 18.21 -4.83
N LEU A 38 -36.69 17.05 -5.12
CA LEU A 38 -36.27 15.77 -4.56
C LEU A 38 -34.81 15.43 -4.99
N VAL A 39 -34.49 15.64 -6.24
CA VAL A 39 -33.11 15.42 -6.76
C VAL A 39 -32.12 16.35 -6.05
N LEU A 40 -32.46 17.63 -5.88
CA LEU A 40 -31.59 18.60 -5.17
C LEU A 40 -31.37 18.21 -3.70
N VAL A 41 -32.42 17.80 -3.00
CA VAL A 41 -32.33 17.34 -1.60
C VAL A 41 -31.46 16.08 -1.50
N GLU A 42 -31.59 15.16 -2.45
CA GLU A 42 -30.77 13.95 -2.47
C GLU A 42 -29.29 14.26 -2.75
N TRP A 43 -29.02 15.18 -3.65
CA TRP A 43 -27.65 15.65 -3.93
C TRP A 43 -27.01 16.32 -2.71
N ASP A 44 -27.72 17.23 -2.03
CA ASP A 44 -27.23 17.89 -0.81
C ASP A 44 -26.92 16.87 0.28
N LEU A 45 -27.80 15.87 0.44
CA LEU A 45 -27.56 14.79 1.40
C LEU A 45 -26.34 13.95 1.06
N GLN A 46 -26.14 13.57 -0.20
CA GLN A 46 -24.97 12.83 -0.65
C GLN A 46 -23.67 13.63 -0.43
N GLU A 47 -23.68 14.92 -0.76
CA GLU A 47 -22.54 15.80 -0.51
C GLU A 47 -22.22 15.91 0.98
N LYS A 48 -23.25 16.05 1.82
CA LYS A 48 -23.09 16.10 3.28
C LYS A 48 -22.50 14.80 3.82
N LEU A 49 -23.02 13.65 3.40
CA LEU A 49 -22.50 12.33 3.79
C LEU A 49 -21.05 12.14 3.35
N MET A 50 -20.70 12.55 2.13
CA MET A 50 -19.32 12.49 1.64
C MET A 50 -18.40 13.41 2.47
N ARG A 51 -18.82 14.61 2.81
CA ARG A 51 -18.07 15.55 3.65
C ARG A 51 -17.85 14.99 5.06
N ASN A 52 -18.88 14.42 5.65
CA ASN A 52 -18.82 13.81 6.98
C ASN A 52 -17.88 12.60 7.00
N SER A 53 -17.94 11.72 5.99
CA SER A 53 -17.00 10.58 5.90
C SER A 53 -15.55 11.01 5.73
N ARG A 54 -15.28 12.11 4.99
CA ARG A 54 -13.94 12.71 4.90
C ARG A 54 -13.47 13.25 6.26
N SER A 55 -14.36 13.89 7.00
CA SER A 55 -14.04 14.38 8.35
C SER A 55 -13.70 13.23 9.30
N GLY A 56 -14.44 12.12 9.22
CA GLY A 56 -14.12 10.90 9.99
C GLY A 56 -12.73 10.31 9.63
N LEU A 57 -12.35 10.31 8.35
CA LEU A 57 -10.99 9.91 7.95
C LEU A 57 -9.92 10.88 8.47
N ALA A 58 -10.19 12.18 8.45
CA ALA A 58 -9.26 13.19 8.99
C ALA A 58 -9.01 12.99 10.49
N LEU A 59 -10.04 12.60 11.26
CA LEU A 59 -9.88 12.23 12.66
C LEU A 59 -8.97 11.01 12.83
N LEU A 60 -9.12 9.98 11.99
CA LEU A 60 -8.23 8.80 12.03
C LEU A 60 -6.78 9.12 11.70
N LEU A 61 -6.52 10.14 10.89
CA LEU A 61 -5.15 10.61 10.59
C LEU A 61 -4.54 11.41 11.73
N GLY A 62 -5.37 12.11 12.52
CA GLY A 62 -4.93 12.94 13.66
C GLY A 62 -4.76 12.19 14.97
N GLU A 63 -5.65 11.25 15.24
CA GLU A 63 -5.69 10.49 16.50
C GLU A 63 -5.23 9.05 16.28
N GLY A 64 -3.99 8.73 16.66
CA GLY A 64 -3.34 7.44 16.42
C GLY A 64 -3.96 6.19 17.06
N SER A 65 -5.19 6.19 17.60
CA SER A 65 -5.63 5.13 18.53
C SER A 65 -6.99 4.47 18.31
N ALA A 66 -7.73 4.74 17.26
CA ALA A 66 -9.01 4.04 17.05
C ALA A 66 -8.80 2.64 16.45
N SER A 67 -8.33 1.67 17.26
CA SER A 67 -8.23 0.25 16.85
C SER A 67 -9.57 -0.48 16.92
N GLN A 68 -10.60 0.11 17.52
CA GLN A 68 -11.95 -0.41 17.59
C GLN A 68 -12.91 0.48 16.79
N GLU A 69 -13.98 -0.12 16.30
CA GLU A 69 -15.05 0.60 15.64
C GLU A 69 -15.70 1.59 16.63
N ALA A 70 -15.68 2.87 16.29
CA ALA A 70 -16.24 3.94 17.10
C ALA A 70 -17.21 4.79 16.28
N THR A 71 -18.36 5.10 16.85
CA THR A 71 -19.30 6.06 16.25
C THR A 71 -19.15 7.40 16.96
N ILE A 72 -18.87 8.43 16.17
CA ILE A 72 -18.61 9.79 16.64
C ILE A 72 -19.66 10.72 16.04
N ASP A 73 -20.30 11.54 16.88
CA ASP A 73 -21.10 12.66 16.42
C ASP A 73 -20.17 13.85 16.16
N LEU A 74 -20.02 14.23 14.89
CA LEU A 74 -19.04 15.25 14.46
C LEU A 74 -19.33 16.64 15.04
N TYR A 75 -20.59 16.98 15.28
CA TYR A 75 -21.01 18.32 15.67
C TYR A 75 -21.87 18.37 16.94
N GLY A 76 -22.10 17.25 17.61
CA GLY A 76 -22.89 17.17 18.84
C GLY A 76 -24.39 17.43 18.66
N ARG A 77 -24.91 17.22 17.44
CA ARG A 77 -26.33 17.48 17.09
C ARG A 77 -27.14 16.20 16.86
N GLY A 78 -26.51 15.05 16.91
CA GLY A 78 -27.16 13.75 16.66
C GLY A 78 -27.41 13.42 15.18
N ASP A 79 -27.25 14.41 14.29
CA ASP A 79 -27.56 14.29 12.86
C ASP A 79 -26.38 13.96 11.96
N ASP A 80 -25.17 14.10 12.47
CA ASP A 80 -23.93 14.05 11.69
C ASP A 80 -22.95 13.03 12.26
N SER A 81 -23.42 11.80 12.45
CA SER A 81 -22.63 10.72 13.00
C SER A 81 -21.81 9.99 11.92
N VAL A 82 -20.59 9.63 12.29
CA VAL A 82 -19.72 8.81 11.48
C VAL A 82 -19.19 7.62 12.29
N THR A 83 -19.21 6.46 11.68
CA THR A 83 -18.53 5.29 12.23
C THR A 83 -17.15 5.20 11.61
N ILE A 84 -16.14 5.24 12.46
CA ILE A 84 -14.73 5.11 12.06
C ILE A 84 -14.14 3.79 12.57
N CYS A 85 -13.30 3.17 11.76
CA CYS A 85 -12.62 1.94 12.11
C CYS A 85 -11.24 1.92 11.47
N ARG A 86 -10.26 1.44 12.21
CA ARG A 86 -8.91 1.18 11.71
C ARG A 86 -8.64 -0.31 11.70
N SER A 87 -8.18 -0.80 10.59
CA SER A 87 -7.74 -2.19 10.40
C SER A 87 -6.39 -2.18 9.68
N ARG A 88 -5.93 -3.33 9.22
CA ARG A 88 -4.65 -3.42 8.51
C ARG A 88 -4.80 -4.23 7.24
N TRP A 89 -4.15 -3.76 6.18
CA TRP A 89 -3.98 -4.48 4.92
C TRP A 89 -2.50 -4.64 4.62
N GLY A 90 -1.95 -5.77 5.02
CA GLY A 90 -0.51 -6.00 4.91
C GLY A 90 0.32 -4.99 5.70
N ALA A 91 1.26 -4.34 5.02
CA ALA A 91 2.14 -3.34 5.62
C ALA A 91 1.49 -1.96 5.81
N PHE A 92 0.24 -1.79 5.36
CA PHE A 92 -0.46 -0.51 5.45
C PHE A 92 -1.63 -0.58 6.43
N PRO A 93 -1.81 0.41 7.29
CA PRO A 93 -3.07 0.62 7.99
C PRO A 93 -4.18 0.94 6.99
N LEU A 94 -5.37 0.43 7.25
CA LEU A 94 -6.58 0.66 6.46
C LEU A 94 -7.58 1.42 7.31
N ALA A 95 -7.86 2.65 6.92
CA ALA A 95 -8.86 3.49 7.56
C ALA A 95 -10.21 3.36 6.84
N ARG A 96 -11.27 3.18 7.61
CA ARG A 96 -12.66 3.17 7.12
C ARG A 96 -13.44 4.23 7.86
N SER A 97 -14.19 5.04 7.12
CA SER A 97 -15.12 6.03 7.68
C SER A 97 -16.45 5.93 6.96
N ARG A 98 -17.51 5.64 7.71
CA ARG A 98 -18.88 5.52 7.21
C ARG A 98 -19.75 6.56 7.85
N SER A 99 -20.23 7.54 7.08
CA SER A 99 -21.29 8.44 7.47
C SER A 99 -22.64 7.81 7.14
N PHE A 100 -23.66 8.11 7.94
CA PHE A 100 -25.00 7.58 7.71
C PHE A 100 -26.06 8.57 8.18
N LYS A 101 -27.21 8.55 7.53
CA LYS A 101 -28.39 9.31 7.91
C LYS A 101 -29.64 8.47 7.68
N ALA A 102 -30.50 8.41 8.69
CA ALA A 102 -31.83 7.84 8.55
C ALA A 102 -32.72 8.82 7.78
N THR A 103 -33.32 8.37 6.69
CA THR A 103 -34.29 9.12 5.91
C THR A 103 -35.62 8.36 5.85
N PRO A 104 -36.75 9.02 5.54
CA PRO A 104 -38.02 8.32 5.37
C PRO A 104 -38.01 7.25 4.29
N SER A 105 -37.12 7.39 3.29
CA SER A 105 -36.92 6.44 2.19
C SER A 105 -35.93 5.31 2.52
N GLY A 106 -35.33 5.31 3.72
CA GLY A 106 -34.35 4.33 4.17
C GLY A 106 -33.04 4.95 4.67
N ASN A 107 -32.12 4.12 5.16
CA ASN A 107 -30.82 4.59 5.62
C ASN A 107 -29.89 4.85 4.44
N GLN A 108 -29.51 6.10 4.24
CA GLN A 108 -28.44 6.47 3.31
C GLN A 108 -27.11 6.49 4.02
N SER A 109 -26.07 5.99 3.36
CA SER A 109 -24.71 5.99 3.92
C SER A 109 -23.65 6.20 2.83
N HIS A 110 -22.55 6.84 3.21
CA HIS A 110 -21.38 6.98 2.35
C HIS A 110 -20.16 6.40 3.07
N LEU A 111 -19.48 5.47 2.41
CA LEU A 111 -18.29 4.80 2.93
C LEU A 111 -17.06 5.28 2.18
N GLN A 112 -16.04 5.67 2.91
CA GLN A 112 -14.71 5.94 2.37
C GLN A 112 -13.69 5.03 3.03
N ILE A 113 -12.79 4.47 2.21
CA ILE A 113 -11.74 3.57 2.65
C ILE A 113 -10.43 4.07 2.05
N ALA A 114 -9.39 4.14 2.88
CA ALA A 114 -8.07 4.58 2.47
C ALA A 114 -6.97 3.72 3.06
N LEU A 115 -5.95 3.39 2.26
CA LEU A 115 -4.66 2.93 2.76
C LEU A 115 -3.90 4.13 3.29
N LEU A 116 -3.37 4.02 4.52
CA LEU A 116 -2.58 5.04 5.15
C LEU A 116 -1.10 4.69 5.10
N GLY A 117 -0.27 5.71 5.10
CA GLY A 117 1.18 5.54 5.12
C GLY A 117 1.88 6.59 5.95
N ASP A 118 3.12 6.28 6.29
CA ASP A 118 3.98 7.13 7.08
C ASP A 118 4.75 8.11 6.20
N ARG A 119 5.09 9.25 6.77
CA ARG A 119 6.14 10.07 6.18
C ARG A 119 7.44 9.28 6.18
N PRO A 120 8.12 9.18 5.03
CA PRO A 120 9.36 8.43 4.96
C PRO A 120 10.39 8.96 5.95
N LEU A 121 11.13 8.06 6.58
CA LEU A 121 12.19 8.45 7.50
C LEU A 121 13.26 9.29 6.77
N PRO A 122 13.85 10.30 7.45
CA PRO A 122 14.88 11.14 6.85
C PRO A 122 16.16 10.35 6.59
N GLY A 123 16.95 10.88 5.64
CA GLY A 123 18.28 10.35 5.30
C GLY A 123 18.27 9.25 4.25
N ALA A 124 19.48 8.91 3.80
CA ALA A 124 19.73 7.94 2.74
C ALA A 124 20.07 6.56 3.29
N LEU A 125 20.89 6.51 4.33
CA LEU A 125 21.46 5.27 4.82
C LEU A 125 21.42 5.19 6.35
N TYR A 126 21.03 4.01 6.85
CA TYR A 126 21.26 3.59 8.23
C TYR A 126 22.02 2.25 8.22
N LEU A 127 23.30 2.29 8.55
CA LEU A 127 24.13 1.10 8.69
C LEU A 127 24.40 0.87 10.19
N ALA A 128 24.00 -0.28 10.73
CA ALA A 128 24.20 -0.59 12.14
C ALA A 128 25.70 -0.61 12.51
N ASP A 129 26.03 -0.10 13.72
CA ASP A 129 27.43 -0.03 14.19
C ASP A 129 27.96 -1.42 14.59
N ARG A 130 28.73 -2.01 13.69
CA ARG A 130 29.47 -3.28 13.89
C ARG A 130 30.96 -3.02 14.11
N LYS A 131 31.37 -1.80 14.44
CA LYS A 131 32.76 -1.33 14.64
C LYS A 131 33.62 -1.46 13.36
N MET A 132 32.99 -1.56 12.20
CA MET A 132 33.64 -1.63 10.89
C MET A 132 33.23 -0.44 10.04
N ALA A 133 34.19 0.22 9.40
CA ALA A 133 33.91 1.32 8.49
C ALA A 133 33.19 0.84 7.22
N LEU A 134 32.33 1.69 6.66
CA LEU A 134 31.78 1.51 5.34
C LEU A 134 32.84 1.90 4.28
N SER A 135 33.12 1.05 3.34
CA SER A 135 34.06 1.31 2.24
C SER A 135 33.31 1.48 0.93
N LEU A 136 33.55 2.59 0.24
CA LEU A 136 32.92 2.92 -1.04
C LEU A 136 33.92 2.76 -2.17
N SER A 137 33.50 2.15 -3.27
CA SER A 137 34.33 1.90 -4.44
C SER A 137 33.56 2.16 -5.73
N GLY A 138 34.26 2.36 -6.84
CA GLY A 138 33.66 2.71 -8.12
C GLY A 138 32.91 4.04 -8.08
N ARG A 139 31.75 4.14 -8.75
CA ARG A 139 30.88 5.31 -8.84
C ARG A 139 29.78 5.32 -7.78
N THR A 140 30.04 4.73 -6.62
CA THR A 140 29.05 4.68 -5.53
C THR A 140 28.63 6.11 -5.09
N GLN A 141 27.33 6.34 -4.91
CA GLN A 141 26.76 7.63 -4.50
C GLN A 141 25.80 7.44 -3.33
N ILE A 142 25.97 8.24 -2.26
CA ILE A 142 25.07 8.34 -1.11
C ILE A 142 24.62 9.79 -0.99
N GLY A 143 23.42 10.12 -1.48
CA GLY A 143 22.92 11.49 -1.59
C GLY A 143 21.92 11.83 -0.49
N GLY A 144 22.41 12.12 0.69
CA GLY A 144 21.62 12.50 1.87
C GLY A 144 22.31 12.12 3.16
N SER A 145 21.74 12.50 4.30
CA SER A 145 22.30 12.17 5.60
C SER A 145 22.43 10.66 5.80
N ALA A 146 23.53 10.20 6.36
CA ALA A 146 23.84 8.80 6.60
C ALA A 146 24.18 8.54 8.07
N TRP A 147 23.51 7.58 8.69
CA TRP A 147 23.87 7.03 9.99
C TRP A 147 24.87 5.91 9.78
N LEU A 148 26.09 6.12 10.27
CA LEU A 148 27.24 5.27 10.02
C LEU A 148 27.83 4.72 11.33
N PRO A 149 28.55 3.58 11.29
CA PRO A 149 29.31 3.07 12.41
C PRO A 149 30.31 4.10 12.95
N ALA A 150 30.76 3.94 14.19
CA ALA A 150 31.78 4.80 14.80
C ALA A 150 33.08 4.85 13.98
N ALA A 151 33.41 3.80 13.23
CA ALA A 151 34.55 3.73 12.31
C ALA A 151 34.35 4.57 11.03
N GLY A 152 33.15 5.15 10.80
CA GLY A 152 32.84 6.06 9.70
C GLY A 152 32.78 5.42 8.33
N VAL A 153 33.05 6.23 7.30
CA VAL A 153 33.09 5.86 5.89
C VAL A 153 34.44 6.20 5.29
N ARG A 154 34.92 5.38 4.36
CA ARG A 154 36.21 5.60 3.69
C ARG A 154 36.15 5.24 2.21
N ALA A 155 37.07 5.79 1.42
CA ALA A 155 37.32 5.33 0.07
C ALA A 155 37.89 3.91 0.11
N GLY A 156 37.36 3.03 -0.70
CA GLY A 156 37.72 1.65 -0.84
C GLY A 156 38.28 1.35 -2.23
N TYR A 157 38.73 0.10 -2.39
CA TYR A 157 39.27 -0.42 -3.63
C TYR A 157 38.78 -1.85 -3.83
N VAL A 158 38.16 -2.12 -4.95
CA VAL A 158 37.61 -3.45 -5.29
C VAL A 158 38.03 -3.82 -6.70
N ASP A 159 38.70 -4.98 -6.85
CA ASP A 159 39.09 -5.56 -8.13
C ASP A 159 39.74 -4.54 -9.13
N GLY A 160 40.68 -3.75 -8.65
CA GLY A 160 41.38 -2.76 -9.48
C GLY A 160 40.66 -1.40 -9.61
N ARG A 161 39.50 -1.20 -9.00
CA ARG A 161 38.70 0.02 -9.13
C ARG A 161 38.62 0.78 -7.81
N PRO A 162 39.24 1.96 -7.71
CA PRO A 162 39.13 2.85 -6.58
C PRO A 162 37.76 3.57 -6.58
N PHE A 163 37.44 4.24 -5.48
CA PHE A 163 36.35 5.19 -5.44
C PHE A 163 36.65 6.39 -6.35
N THR A 164 35.67 6.77 -7.17
CA THR A 164 35.80 7.86 -8.16
C THR A 164 34.86 9.04 -7.92
N GLY A 165 34.06 9.02 -6.85
CA GLY A 165 33.17 10.11 -6.48
C GLY A 165 33.92 11.30 -5.84
N GLU A 166 33.32 12.50 -5.91
CA GLU A 166 33.90 13.70 -5.27
C GLU A 166 33.72 13.67 -3.75
N ARG A 167 32.61 13.12 -3.25
CA ARG A 167 32.28 13.01 -1.84
C ARG A 167 31.83 11.60 -1.51
N LEU A 168 32.22 11.13 -0.33
CA LEU A 168 31.78 9.81 0.15
C LEU A 168 30.30 9.80 0.50
N VAL A 169 29.80 10.87 1.12
CA VAL A 169 28.39 11.09 1.46
C VAL A 169 28.04 12.55 1.15
N ASP A 170 26.94 12.76 0.42
CA ASP A 170 26.44 14.10 0.14
C ASP A 170 25.33 14.48 1.14
N GLY A 171 25.75 14.69 2.37
CA GLY A 171 24.89 15.03 3.52
C GLY A 171 25.60 14.83 4.85
N ASP A 172 24.85 14.97 5.94
CA ASP A 172 25.39 14.82 7.29
C ASP A 172 25.76 13.36 7.57
N GLN A 173 26.90 13.17 8.21
CA GLN A 173 27.32 11.88 8.73
C GLN A 173 27.02 11.81 10.23
N LEU A 174 26.06 10.98 10.59
CA LEU A 174 25.58 10.79 11.94
C LEU A 174 26.03 9.43 12.47
N ARG A 175 26.15 9.29 13.78
CA ARG A 175 26.53 8.03 14.39
C ARG A 175 25.31 7.11 14.52
N SER A 176 25.42 5.89 14.03
CA SER A 176 24.41 4.85 14.20
C SER A 176 24.56 4.12 15.54
N SER A 177 23.50 3.44 15.96
CA SER A 177 23.56 2.45 17.04
C SER A 177 23.90 1.05 16.48
N ASN A 178 24.15 0.10 17.39
CA ASN A 178 24.39 -1.29 17.03
C ASN A 178 23.09 -2.04 16.68
N ARG A 179 21.91 -1.41 16.83
CA ARG A 179 20.59 -1.94 16.54
C ARG A 179 19.95 -1.18 15.41
N LEU A 180 19.23 -1.91 14.57
CA LEU A 180 18.32 -1.32 13.59
C LEU A 180 17.04 -0.83 14.29
N PRO A 181 16.29 0.11 13.68
CA PRO A 181 14.93 0.40 14.09
C PRO A 181 14.08 -0.88 14.14
N GLU A 182 13.24 -1.00 15.15
CA GLU A 182 12.41 -2.18 15.33
C GLU A 182 11.23 -2.17 14.36
N PRO A 183 10.87 -3.35 13.78
CA PRO A 183 9.69 -3.47 12.96
C PRO A 183 8.41 -3.30 13.81
N GLU A 184 7.34 -2.81 13.18
CA GLU A 184 6.04 -2.62 13.81
C GLU A 184 5.41 -3.96 14.18
N SER A 185 5.08 -4.13 15.45
CA SER A 185 4.57 -5.39 15.97
C SER A 185 3.22 -5.78 15.36
N SER A 186 2.33 -4.82 15.18
CA SER A 186 0.99 -5.04 14.62
C SER A 186 1.04 -5.52 13.16
N TRP A 187 2.04 -5.11 12.39
CA TRP A 187 2.28 -5.64 11.03
C TRP A 187 2.72 -7.10 11.06
N LEU A 188 3.68 -7.43 11.93
CA LEU A 188 4.15 -8.81 12.07
C LEU A 188 3.07 -9.73 12.61
N ASP A 189 2.23 -9.25 13.52
CA ASP A 189 1.09 -9.98 14.04
C ASP A 189 0.03 -10.23 12.97
N TRP A 190 -0.24 -9.24 12.12
CA TRP A 190 -1.14 -9.42 10.98
C TRP A 190 -0.66 -10.54 10.04
N ILE A 191 0.63 -10.56 9.69
CA ILE A 191 1.20 -11.63 8.85
C ILE A 191 1.08 -13.00 9.53
N ARG A 192 1.37 -13.05 10.84
CA ARG A 192 1.23 -14.29 11.63
C ARG A 192 -0.21 -14.79 11.65
N GLN A 193 -1.18 -13.90 11.87
CA GLN A 193 -2.60 -14.21 11.84
C GLN A 193 -3.05 -14.70 10.46
N MET A 194 -2.62 -14.03 9.39
CA MET A 194 -2.96 -14.45 8.03
C MET A 194 -2.39 -15.83 7.69
N ARG A 195 -1.16 -16.13 8.10
CA ARG A 195 -0.57 -17.47 7.97
C ARG A 195 -1.33 -18.53 8.74
N HIS A 196 -1.73 -18.24 9.98
CA HIS A 196 -2.55 -19.16 10.76
C HIS A 196 -3.92 -19.39 10.13
N ARG A 197 -4.58 -18.31 9.69
CA ARG A 197 -5.87 -18.39 8.99
C ARG A 197 -5.76 -19.22 7.69
N GLY A 198 -4.72 -18.98 6.87
CA GLY A 198 -4.48 -19.77 5.66
C GLY A 198 -4.40 -21.27 5.93
N ARG A 199 -3.61 -21.68 6.94
CA ARG A 199 -3.45 -23.09 7.31
C ARG A 199 -4.74 -23.75 7.83
N SER A 200 -5.63 -22.98 8.44
CA SER A 200 -6.91 -23.48 8.99
C SER A 200 -8.04 -23.51 7.96
N MET A 201 -7.85 -22.91 6.79
CA MET A 201 -8.84 -22.88 5.71
C MET A 201 -8.83 -24.19 4.91
N GLN A 202 -10.01 -24.57 4.40
CA GLN A 202 -10.10 -25.66 3.45
C GLN A 202 -9.41 -25.27 2.12
N LYS A 203 -8.63 -26.19 1.57
CA LYS A 203 -7.96 -26.00 0.28
C LYS A 203 -8.98 -25.82 -0.84
N THR A 204 -8.71 -24.85 -1.68
CA THR A 204 -9.49 -24.56 -2.88
C THR A 204 -8.81 -25.25 -4.07
N SER A 205 -9.60 -25.84 -4.97
CA SER A 205 -9.06 -26.54 -6.14
C SER A 205 -8.51 -25.60 -7.22
N SER A 206 -9.07 -24.40 -7.35
CA SER A 206 -8.67 -23.43 -8.37
C SER A 206 -9.00 -21.99 -7.94
N LEU A 207 -8.30 -21.04 -8.53
CA LEU A 207 -8.64 -19.62 -8.49
C LEU A 207 -9.56 -19.27 -9.67
N PRO A 208 -10.45 -18.28 -9.51
CA PRO A 208 -11.18 -17.73 -10.65
C PRO A 208 -10.22 -16.95 -11.57
N ASP A 209 -10.47 -17.03 -12.88
CA ASP A 209 -9.65 -16.28 -13.86
C ASP A 209 -9.75 -14.77 -13.66
N SER A 210 -10.91 -14.28 -13.24
CA SER A 210 -11.13 -12.85 -12.94
C SER A 210 -11.94 -12.70 -11.66
N LEU A 211 -11.45 -11.84 -10.77
CA LEU A 211 -12.13 -11.48 -9.52
C LEU A 211 -11.81 -10.05 -9.14
N GLN A 212 -12.85 -9.28 -8.85
CA GLN A 212 -12.75 -7.98 -8.20
C GLN A 212 -13.50 -8.04 -6.88
N GLN A 213 -12.81 -7.76 -5.76
CA GLN A 213 -13.38 -7.73 -4.43
C GLN A 213 -13.24 -6.35 -3.82
N SER A 214 -14.36 -5.74 -3.43
CA SER A 214 -14.35 -4.44 -2.77
C SER A 214 -13.75 -4.51 -1.37
N PHE A 215 -13.08 -3.44 -0.94
CA PHE A 215 -12.62 -3.26 0.44
C PHE A 215 -13.78 -2.92 1.41
N ALA A 216 -14.96 -2.61 0.89
CA ALA A 216 -16.17 -2.48 1.70
C ALA A 216 -16.61 -3.83 2.29
N ASP A 217 -16.29 -4.91 1.59
CA ASP A 217 -16.64 -6.27 1.96
C ASP A 217 -15.51 -6.97 2.71
N SER A 218 -15.80 -8.15 3.24
CA SER A 218 -14.79 -9.00 3.86
C SER A 218 -13.77 -9.49 2.84
N SER A 219 -12.52 -9.70 3.28
CA SER A 219 -11.45 -10.23 2.42
C SER A 219 -11.80 -11.62 1.88
N ARG A 220 -11.58 -11.82 0.59
CA ARG A 220 -11.72 -13.12 -0.04
C ARG A 220 -10.37 -13.84 -0.02
N CYS A 221 -10.34 -14.99 0.66
CA CYS A 221 -9.13 -15.76 0.85
C CYS A 221 -9.20 -17.06 0.05
N PHE A 222 -8.11 -17.41 -0.62
CA PHE A 222 -7.94 -18.65 -1.37
C PHE A 222 -6.74 -19.41 -0.81
N HIS A 223 -6.92 -20.69 -0.52
CA HIS A 223 -5.87 -21.58 -0.05
C HIS A 223 -5.59 -22.68 -1.08
N LEU A 224 -4.38 -22.72 -1.59
CA LEU A 224 -3.91 -23.62 -2.64
C LEU A 224 -2.68 -24.40 -2.16
N GLU A 225 -2.41 -25.56 -2.75
CA GLU A 225 -1.13 -26.26 -2.57
C GLU A 225 0.01 -25.48 -3.24
N TYR A 226 -0.24 -25.08 -4.49
CA TYR A 226 0.63 -24.33 -5.36
C TYR A 226 -0.21 -23.38 -6.20
N ALA A 227 0.29 -22.19 -6.49
CA ALA A 227 -0.41 -21.23 -7.35
C ALA A 227 0.49 -20.75 -8.50
N TYR A 228 -0.01 -20.88 -9.74
CA TYR A 228 0.58 -20.25 -10.91
C TYR A 228 -0.41 -19.23 -11.49
N LEU A 229 -0.08 -17.95 -11.30
CA LEU A 229 -0.93 -16.81 -11.66
C LEU A 229 -0.40 -16.18 -12.95
N ASN A 230 -0.80 -16.66 -14.13
CA ASN A 230 -0.32 -16.12 -15.40
C ASN A 230 -1.37 -15.29 -16.15
N HIS A 231 -2.62 -15.76 -16.24
CA HIS A 231 -3.69 -15.05 -16.95
C HIS A 231 -4.78 -14.52 -16.01
N HIS A 232 -4.57 -14.60 -14.72
CA HIS A 232 -5.52 -14.18 -13.72
C HIS A 232 -5.60 -12.65 -13.61
N VAL A 233 -6.82 -12.15 -13.45
CA VAL A 233 -7.13 -10.74 -13.19
C VAL A 233 -7.72 -10.63 -11.78
N LEU A 234 -6.88 -10.35 -10.78
CA LEU A 234 -7.32 -10.26 -9.39
C LEU A 234 -7.11 -8.84 -8.88
N LYS A 235 -8.18 -8.25 -8.33
CA LYS A 235 -8.14 -6.87 -7.85
C LYS A 235 -8.85 -6.72 -6.50
N GLY A 236 -8.24 -5.94 -5.60
CA GLY A 236 -8.84 -5.47 -4.36
C GLY A 236 -8.60 -6.40 -3.17
N HIS A 237 -9.63 -6.59 -2.34
CA HIS A 237 -9.54 -7.24 -1.03
C HIS A 237 -9.39 -8.78 -1.09
N VAL A 238 -8.36 -9.24 -1.81
CA VAL A 238 -8.09 -10.66 -2.11
C VAL A 238 -6.76 -11.09 -1.49
N ILE A 239 -6.78 -12.25 -0.84
CA ILE A 239 -5.60 -12.91 -0.28
C ILE A 239 -5.44 -14.27 -0.96
N VAL A 240 -4.28 -14.52 -1.54
CA VAL A 240 -3.91 -15.83 -2.09
C VAL A 240 -2.84 -16.43 -1.20
N TRP A 241 -3.14 -17.59 -0.65
CA TRP A 241 -2.24 -18.39 0.17
C TRP A 241 -1.85 -19.66 -0.57
N ALA A 242 -0.56 -20.01 -0.59
CA ALA A 242 -0.10 -21.32 -1.06
C ALA A 242 0.79 -22.01 -0.01
N ASP A 243 0.66 -23.34 0.10
CA ASP A 243 1.45 -24.14 1.04
C ASP A 243 2.91 -24.26 0.61
N SER A 244 3.18 -24.27 -0.69
CA SER A 244 4.53 -24.46 -1.25
C SER A 244 5.06 -23.21 -1.94
N MET A 245 4.44 -22.79 -3.03
CA MET A 245 4.96 -21.71 -3.87
C MET A 245 3.85 -20.95 -4.59
N ILE A 246 4.06 -19.66 -4.78
CA ILE A 246 3.30 -18.82 -5.72
C ILE A 246 4.24 -18.36 -6.82
N VAL A 247 3.88 -18.60 -8.07
CA VAL A 247 4.56 -18.06 -9.25
C VAL A 247 3.61 -17.09 -9.93
N VAL A 248 4.06 -15.86 -10.13
CA VAL A 248 3.32 -14.80 -10.81
C VAL A 248 3.90 -14.60 -12.19
N GLY A 249 3.17 -15.03 -13.21
CA GLY A 249 3.59 -14.92 -14.60
C GLY A 249 3.41 -13.51 -15.16
N GLY A 250 4.13 -13.21 -16.24
CA GLY A 250 4.19 -11.88 -16.85
C GLY A 250 2.85 -11.34 -17.38
N ASN A 251 1.86 -12.22 -17.66
CA ASN A 251 0.55 -11.82 -18.15
C ASN A 251 -0.50 -11.62 -17.05
N ALA A 252 -0.15 -11.87 -15.79
CA ALA A 252 -1.06 -11.67 -14.66
C ALA A 252 -1.36 -10.18 -14.46
N LYS A 253 -2.61 -9.85 -14.11
CA LYS A 253 -3.05 -8.50 -13.76
C LYS A 253 -3.49 -8.51 -12.30
N LEU A 254 -2.57 -8.13 -11.43
CA LEU A 254 -2.79 -8.16 -9.98
C LEU A 254 -2.71 -6.75 -9.42
N GLU A 255 -3.75 -6.32 -8.69
CA GLU A 255 -3.83 -4.99 -8.10
C GLU A 255 -4.40 -5.08 -6.68
N ASP A 256 -3.69 -4.48 -5.72
CA ASP A 256 -4.11 -4.34 -4.31
C ASP A 256 -4.31 -5.65 -3.55
N ILE A 257 -3.79 -6.77 -4.03
CA ILE A 257 -3.93 -8.09 -3.41
C ILE A 257 -2.75 -8.44 -2.51
N CYS A 258 -2.95 -9.42 -1.63
CA CYS A 258 -1.89 -9.99 -0.80
C CYS A 258 -1.58 -11.43 -1.21
N LEU A 259 -0.29 -11.74 -1.37
CA LEU A 259 0.24 -13.06 -1.67
C LEU A 259 1.03 -13.59 -0.47
N LEU A 260 0.74 -14.81 -0.03
CA LEU A 260 1.46 -15.45 1.08
C LEU A 260 1.83 -16.89 0.71
N ALA A 261 3.12 -17.20 0.75
CA ALA A 261 3.63 -18.57 0.52
C ALA A 261 5.01 -18.73 1.15
N PRO A 262 5.56 -19.94 1.27
CA PRO A 262 6.98 -20.13 1.57
C PRO A 262 7.88 -19.51 0.50
N ILE A 263 7.59 -19.75 -0.77
CA ILE A 263 8.37 -19.26 -1.90
C ILE A 263 7.44 -18.44 -2.82
N ILE A 264 7.91 -17.25 -3.23
CA ILE A 264 7.20 -16.39 -4.20
C ILE A 264 8.17 -15.99 -5.30
N VAL A 265 7.74 -16.18 -6.56
CA VAL A 265 8.53 -15.81 -7.73
C VAL A 265 7.68 -14.95 -8.66
N PHE A 266 8.22 -13.80 -9.04
CA PHE A 266 7.67 -12.96 -10.11
C PHE A 266 8.47 -13.21 -11.38
N GLU A 267 7.81 -13.74 -12.42
CA GLU A 267 8.43 -14.00 -13.72
C GLU A 267 8.59 -12.72 -14.54
N PRO A 268 9.52 -12.68 -15.50
CA PRO A 268 9.77 -11.53 -16.36
C PRO A 268 8.50 -11.02 -17.04
N GLY A 269 8.38 -9.68 -17.12
CA GLY A 269 7.26 -9.00 -17.78
C GLY A 269 6.07 -8.73 -16.88
N PHE A 270 6.03 -9.20 -15.63
CA PHE A 270 4.95 -8.87 -14.70
C PHE A 270 4.93 -7.36 -14.38
N ASN A 271 3.73 -6.79 -14.40
CA ASN A 271 3.48 -5.40 -14.05
C ASN A 271 2.21 -5.28 -13.20
N GLY A 272 2.33 -4.86 -11.94
CA GLY A 272 1.20 -4.76 -11.03
C GLY A 272 1.57 -4.19 -9.67
N ALA A 273 0.55 -4.00 -8.80
CA ALA A 273 0.71 -3.49 -7.44
C ALA A 273 0.24 -4.54 -6.43
N VAL A 274 1.17 -5.16 -5.70
CA VAL A 274 0.89 -6.27 -4.81
C VAL A 274 1.70 -6.23 -3.53
N GLN A 275 1.19 -6.86 -2.48
CA GLN A 275 1.93 -7.10 -1.26
C GLN A 275 2.24 -8.59 -1.13
N SER A 276 3.52 -8.95 -1.09
CA SER A 276 4.00 -10.33 -1.13
C SER A 276 4.80 -10.66 0.12
N TYR A 277 4.43 -11.73 0.80
CA TYR A 277 4.99 -12.14 2.08
C TYR A 277 5.46 -13.58 2.01
N ALA A 278 6.74 -13.79 1.73
CA ALA A 278 7.35 -15.12 1.75
C ALA A 278 7.84 -15.50 3.16
N SER A 279 7.98 -16.81 3.44
CA SER A 279 8.72 -17.24 4.62
C SER A 279 10.16 -17.61 4.32
N ASP A 280 10.44 -18.20 3.17
CA ASP A 280 11.74 -18.74 2.82
C ASP A 280 12.47 -17.88 1.80
N SER A 281 11.86 -17.70 0.63
CA SER A 281 12.47 -16.90 -0.43
C SER A 281 11.48 -16.15 -1.28
N LEU A 282 11.89 -14.96 -1.74
CA LEU A 282 11.14 -14.16 -2.70
C LEU A 282 12.09 -13.70 -3.81
N ARG A 283 11.70 -13.96 -5.05
CA ARG A 283 12.48 -13.58 -6.22
C ARG A 283 11.65 -12.71 -7.15
N VAL A 284 12.20 -11.56 -7.48
CA VAL A 284 11.68 -10.65 -8.49
C VAL A 284 12.65 -10.75 -9.66
N GLU A 285 12.25 -11.41 -10.74
CA GLU A 285 13.10 -11.63 -11.91
C GLU A 285 13.26 -10.35 -12.73
N SER A 286 14.08 -10.42 -13.79
CA SER A 286 14.34 -9.28 -14.67
C SER A 286 13.04 -8.75 -15.31
N ASP A 287 13.03 -7.45 -15.64
CA ASP A 287 11.90 -6.78 -16.32
C ASP A 287 10.54 -6.86 -15.60
N VAL A 288 10.55 -7.15 -14.29
CA VAL A 288 9.37 -7.07 -13.42
C VAL A 288 9.19 -5.64 -12.94
N GLN A 289 7.96 -5.13 -13.00
CA GLN A 289 7.57 -3.81 -12.52
C GLN A 289 6.55 -3.92 -11.39
N LEU A 290 7.00 -3.76 -10.16
CA LEU A 290 6.16 -3.69 -8.98
C LEU A 290 5.79 -2.24 -8.69
N GLN A 291 4.58 -1.85 -9.11
CA GLN A 291 4.09 -0.48 -8.99
C GLN A 291 3.78 -0.12 -7.53
N TYR A 292 3.77 1.18 -7.24
CA TYR A 292 3.36 1.70 -5.92
C TYR A 292 1.86 1.46 -5.66
N PRO A 293 1.48 1.00 -4.46
CA PRO A 293 2.29 0.71 -3.27
C PRO A 293 2.60 -0.79 -3.10
N SER A 294 3.67 -1.28 -3.73
CA SER A 294 4.05 -2.70 -3.59
C SER A 294 4.93 -2.96 -2.36
N VAL A 295 4.79 -4.17 -1.82
CA VAL A 295 5.63 -4.67 -0.73
C VAL A 295 6.14 -6.06 -1.08
N VAL A 296 7.45 -6.25 -1.01
CA VAL A 296 8.09 -7.56 -1.10
C VAL A 296 8.82 -7.83 0.21
N ALA A 297 8.36 -8.81 0.97
CA ALA A 297 8.89 -9.08 2.29
C ALA A 297 9.16 -10.58 2.49
N VAL A 298 10.35 -10.89 3.01
CA VAL A 298 10.67 -12.24 3.49
C VAL A 298 10.71 -12.20 5.02
N ILE A 299 9.78 -12.92 5.65
CA ILE A 299 9.61 -12.96 7.09
C ILE A 299 9.59 -14.43 7.51
N PRO A 300 10.72 -14.97 7.98
CA PRO A 300 10.85 -16.37 8.35
C PRO A 300 9.87 -16.78 9.46
N ILE A 301 9.51 -18.04 9.46
CA ILE A 301 8.76 -18.66 10.58
C ILE A 301 9.76 -19.18 11.62
N PRO A 302 9.37 -19.25 12.90
CA PRO A 302 10.15 -19.97 13.90
C PRO A 302 10.45 -21.41 13.42
N ASP A 303 11.64 -21.93 13.76
CA ASP A 303 12.11 -23.27 13.38
C ASP A 303 12.50 -23.47 11.90
N GLN A 304 12.55 -22.40 11.10
CA GLN A 304 13.03 -22.47 9.73
C GLN A 304 14.53 -22.81 9.70
N LYS A 305 14.89 -23.84 8.91
CA LYS A 305 16.26 -24.34 8.80
C LYS A 305 17.09 -23.61 7.73
N HIS A 306 16.42 -22.99 6.78
CA HIS A 306 17.08 -22.32 5.65
C HIS A 306 17.15 -20.81 5.86
N PRO A 307 18.23 -20.14 5.39
CA PRO A 307 18.33 -18.68 5.45
C PRO A 307 17.26 -18.05 4.58
N ALA A 308 16.67 -16.96 5.10
CA ALA A 308 15.72 -16.17 4.32
C ALA A 308 16.45 -15.41 3.20
N SER A 309 15.88 -15.39 1.99
CA SER A 309 16.48 -14.68 0.85
C SER A 309 15.44 -13.86 0.08
N LEU A 310 15.81 -12.62 -0.24
CA LEU A 310 15.05 -11.75 -1.14
C LEU A 310 15.98 -11.30 -2.26
N LEU A 311 15.58 -11.55 -3.51
CA LEU A 311 16.32 -11.15 -4.70
C LEU A 311 15.48 -10.20 -5.57
N LEU A 312 16.06 -9.05 -5.88
CA LEU A 312 15.63 -8.16 -6.95
C LEU A 312 16.66 -8.29 -8.08
N ALA A 313 16.29 -9.00 -9.13
CA ALA A 313 17.20 -9.28 -10.26
C ALA A 313 17.41 -8.03 -11.12
N ALA A 314 18.46 -8.08 -11.94
CA ALA A 314 18.86 -6.99 -12.82
C ALA A 314 17.70 -6.53 -13.72
N GLY A 315 17.46 -5.20 -13.81
CA GLY A 315 16.38 -4.62 -14.61
C GLY A 315 15.02 -4.62 -13.94
N SER A 316 14.86 -5.20 -12.76
CA SER A 316 13.60 -5.11 -12.00
C SER A 316 13.38 -3.72 -11.40
N ASP A 317 12.11 -3.31 -11.28
CA ASP A 317 11.69 -2.04 -10.68
C ASP A 317 10.68 -2.29 -9.55
N LEU A 318 10.99 -1.85 -8.34
CA LEU A 318 10.12 -1.92 -7.19
C LEU A 318 9.77 -0.51 -6.69
N GLN A 319 8.50 -0.20 -6.59
CA GLN A 319 8.00 1.04 -5.98
C GLN A 319 7.28 0.72 -4.67
N GLY A 320 7.98 0.86 -3.55
CA GLY A 320 7.47 0.56 -2.22
C GLY A 320 8.52 0.05 -1.25
N LEU A 321 8.32 -1.13 -0.66
CA LEU A 321 9.16 -1.70 0.39
C LEU A 321 9.79 -3.02 -0.01
N ALA A 322 11.13 -3.13 0.11
CA ALA A 322 11.86 -4.40 0.15
C ALA A 322 12.31 -4.70 1.58
N TYR A 323 11.81 -5.78 2.16
CA TYR A 323 12.08 -6.13 3.56
C TYR A 323 12.54 -7.58 3.70
N CYS A 324 13.66 -7.78 4.39
CA CYS A 324 14.16 -9.13 4.70
C CYS A 324 14.48 -9.24 6.20
N ARG A 325 13.72 -10.11 6.88
CA ARG A 325 13.85 -10.33 8.32
C ARG A 325 14.83 -11.44 8.64
N THR A 326 15.45 -11.33 9.82
CA THR A 326 16.30 -12.36 10.41
C THR A 326 15.64 -12.92 11.68
N LEU A 327 15.73 -14.24 11.90
CA LEU A 327 15.30 -14.84 13.16
C LEU A 327 16.34 -14.57 14.26
N PRO A 328 15.90 -14.26 15.48
CA PRO A 328 16.80 -14.03 16.62
C PRO A 328 17.67 -15.24 16.99
N SER A 329 17.23 -16.44 16.67
CA SER A 329 17.94 -17.70 16.96
C SER A 329 19.21 -17.96 16.15
N GLY A 330 19.55 -17.07 15.21
CA GLY A 330 20.91 -16.77 14.77
C GLY A 330 21.75 -17.83 14.09
N THR A 331 21.22 -18.96 13.64
CA THR A 331 22.00 -19.98 12.92
C THR A 331 22.10 -19.74 11.41
N SER A 332 21.25 -18.87 10.84
CA SER A 332 21.21 -18.60 9.41
C SER A 332 21.11 -17.12 9.13
N SER A 333 22.05 -16.57 8.36
CA SER A 333 22.01 -15.15 7.91
C SER A 333 20.94 -14.94 6.86
N SER A 334 20.07 -13.95 7.01
CA SER A 334 19.16 -13.54 5.94
C SER A 334 19.86 -12.60 4.96
N THR A 335 19.53 -12.72 3.68
CA THR A 335 20.17 -11.89 2.63
C THR A 335 19.12 -11.23 1.76
N LEU A 336 19.25 -9.91 1.61
CA LEU A 336 18.53 -9.12 0.60
C LEU A 336 19.53 -8.75 -0.49
N THR A 337 19.26 -9.11 -1.75
CA THR A 337 20.12 -8.81 -2.89
C THR A 337 19.41 -7.90 -3.87
N ILE A 338 20.05 -6.81 -4.25
CA ILE A 338 19.60 -5.87 -5.29
C ILE A 338 20.69 -5.84 -6.35
N GLU A 339 20.46 -6.50 -7.48
CA GLU A 339 21.43 -6.64 -8.55
C GLU A 339 21.65 -5.33 -9.32
N ALA A 340 22.71 -5.31 -10.10
CA ALA A 340 23.04 -4.19 -10.98
C ALA A 340 21.86 -3.88 -11.92
N SER A 341 21.59 -2.60 -12.15
CA SER A 341 20.43 -2.08 -12.89
C SER A 341 19.04 -2.31 -12.27
N ALA A 342 18.88 -3.07 -11.20
CA ALA A 342 17.66 -3.10 -10.43
C ALA A 342 17.42 -1.75 -9.73
N ARG A 343 16.15 -1.33 -9.65
CA ARG A 343 15.76 -0.05 -9.05
C ARG A 343 14.71 -0.25 -7.97
N VAL A 344 14.92 0.43 -6.85
CA VAL A 344 13.91 0.53 -5.78
C VAL A 344 13.58 1.99 -5.55
N VAL A 345 12.30 2.34 -5.61
CA VAL A 345 11.78 3.66 -5.23
C VAL A 345 11.01 3.51 -3.92
N GLY A 346 11.65 3.84 -2.81
CA GLY A 346 11.04 3.67 -1.48
C GLY A 346 12.03 3.20 -0.42
N GLU A 347 11.66 2.17 0.34
CA GLU A 347 12.42 1.72 1.50
C GLU A 347 13.05 0.34 1.24
N VAL A 348 14.31 0.20 1.63
CA VAL A 348 15.03 -1.08 1.65
C VAL A 348 15.45 -1.37 3.08
N PHE A 349 15.01 -2.49 3.63
CA PHE A 349 15.32 -2.87 5.01
C PHE A 349 15.78 -4.32 5.09
N ALA A 350 17.05 -4.53 5.40
CA ALA A 350 17.64 -5.83 5.63
C ALA A 350 18.06 -5.96 7.10
N GLU A 351 17.39 -6.81 7.87
CA GLU A 351 17.76 -6.99 9.29
C GLU A 351 19.16 -7.61 9.45
N ASP A 352 19.72 -8.19 8.40
CA ASP A 352 21.08 -8.74 8.41
C ASP A 352 21.88 -8.26 7.20
N ILE A 353 22.04 -9.08 6.18
CA ILE A 353 22.91 -8.81 5.04
C ILE A 353 22.18 -8.13 3.90
N LEU A 354 22.75 -7.05 3.38
CA LEU A 354 22.35 -6.42 2.13
C LEU A 354 23.49 -6.48 1.10
N ALA A 355 23.22 -7.13 -0.03
CA ALA A 355 24.06 -7.06 -1.22
C ALA A 355 23.44 -6.05 -2.20
N LEU A 356 24.04 -4.86 -2.32
CA LEU A 356 23.51 -3.76 -3.12
C LEU A 356 24.49 -3.40 -4.25
N SER A 357 24.04 -3.62 -5.48
CA SER A 357 24.72 -3.18 -6.71
C SER A 357 23.81 -2.34 -7.61
N GLY A 358 22.56 -2.16 -7.22
CA GLY A 358 21.52 -1.40 -7.95
C GLY A 358 21.33 0.02 -7.42
N LYS A 359 20.16 0.56 -7.72
CA LYS A 359 19.77 1.95 -7.40
C LYS A 359 18.62 1.98 -6.39
N VAL A 360 18.76 2.76 -5.33
CA VAL A 360 17.71 3.00 -4.35
C VAL A 360 17.38 4.48 -4.31
N PHE A 361 16.19 4.84 -4.78
CA PHE A 361 15.63 6.18 -4.68
C PHE A 361 14.78 6.28 -3.42
N GLY A 362 15.45 6.28 -2.29
CA GLY A 362 14.86 6.21 -0.99
C GLY A 362 15.89 5.91 0.10
N ARG A 363 15.44 5.26 1.17
CA ARG A 363 16.28 4.95 2.33
C ARG A 363 16.69 3.48 2.32
N VAL A 364 17.93 3.25 2.71
CA VAL A 364 18.47 1.92 2.97
C VAL A 364 18.75 1.78 4.46
N SER A 365 18.30 0.69 5.06
CA SER A 365 18.65 0.31 6.43
C SER A 365 19.12 -1.14 6.45
N CYS A 366 20.32 -1.39 6.97
CA CYS A 366 20.85 -2.76 7.05
C CYS A 366 21.81 -2.91 8.24
N ARG A 367 22.04 -4.17 8.61
CA ARG A 367 23.04 -4.50 9.63
C ARG A 367 24.44 -4.50 9.04
N GLU A 368 24.59 -5.06 7.83
CA GLU A 368 25.86 -5.24 7.15
C GLU A 368 25.68 -5.21 5.65
N PHE A 369 26.61 -4.59 4.93
CA PHE A 369 26.75 -4.77 3.49
C PHE A 369 27.66 -5.94 3.17
N LYS A 370 27.29 -6.74 2.18
CA LYS A 370 28.15 -7.79 1.62
C LYS A 370 28.28 -7.59 0.12
N LEU A 371 29.51 -7.45 -0.34
CA LEU A 371 29.83 -7.42 -1.76
C LEU A 371 30.53 -8.73 -2.11
N GLN A 372 29.95 -9.44 -3.08
CA GLN A 372 30.55 -10.66 -3.63
C GLN A 372 31.05 -10.35 -5.05
N THR A 373 32.35 -10.54 -5.29
CA THR A 373 32.92 -10.52 -6.62
C THR A 373 33.34 -11.95 -7.00
N PRO A 374 33.65 -12.24 -8.26
CA PRO A 374 34.14 -13.59 -8.66
C PRO A 374 35.33 -14.07 -7.85
N ASN A 375 36.18 -13.16 -7.38
CA ASN A 375 37.44 -13.49 -6.74
C ASN A 375 37.42 -13.32 -5.21
N SER A 376 36.50 -12.55 -4.66
CA SER A 376 36.56 -12.16 -3.25
C SER A 376 35.19 -11.79 -2.67
N SER A 377 35.09 -11.86 -1.35
CA SER A 377 33.94 -11.40 -0.59
C SER A 377 34.37 -10.29 0.36
N TYR A 378 33.67 -9.17 0.34
CA TYR A 378 33.95 -7.98 1.13
C TYR A 378 32.82 -7.68 2.07
N GLN A 379 33.12 -7.35 3.33
CA GLN A 379 32.18 -6.90 4.34
C GLN A 379 32.16 -5.37 4.42
N ASN A 380 30.97 -4.79 4.50
CA ASN A 380 30.75 -3.35 4.53
C ASN A 380 31.38 -2.61 3.34
N TYR A 381 31.24 -3.18 2.14
CA TYR A 381 31.63 -2.55 0.89
C TYR A 381 30.42 -2.31 -0.01
N LEU A 382 30.41 -1.12 -0.64
CA LEU A 382 29.52 -0.78 -1.75
C LEU A 382 30.34 -0.49 -3.00
N TYR A 383 29.88 -1.04 -4.13
CA TYR A 383 30.50 -0.88 -5.42
C TYR A 383 29.46 -0.52 -6.47
N ASP A 384 29.66 0.61 -7.16
CA ASP A 384 28.77 1.18 -8.19
C ASP A 384 27.28 1.31 -7.77
N ALA A 385 26.98 1.43 -6.48
CA ALA A 385 25.64 1.54 -5.93
C ALA A 385 25.18 3.00 -5.81
N GLU A 386 23.88 3.26 -6.03
CA GLU A 386 23.30 4.59 -5.86
C GLU A 386 22.21 4.57 -4.76
N ILE A 387 22.34 5.44 -3.75
CA ILE A 387 21.32 5.65 -2.71
C ILE A 387 20.94 7.13 -2.72
N LEU A 388 19.83 7.49 -3.35
CA LEU A 388 19.47 8.88 -3.69
C LEU A 388 18.02 9.20 -3.28
N PRO A 389 17.72 9.48 -2.00
CA PRO A 389 16.37 9.81 -1.53
C PRO A 389 15.72 11.00 -2.24
N LYS A 390 16.50 11.96 -2.69
CA LYS A 390 16.00 13.15 -3.42
C LYS A 390 15.34 12.79 -4.77
N ARG A 391 15.61 11.61 -5.33
CA ARG A 391 14.98 11.12 -6.55
C ARG A 391 13.64 10.41 -6.32
N ARG A 392 13.25 10.22 -5.07
CA ARG A 392 11.93 9.70 -4.71
C ARG A 392 10.85 10.76 -4.98
N PRO A 393 9.66 10.39 -5.50
CA PRO A 393 8.54 11.31 -5.67
C PRO A 393 8.19 12.04 -4.36
N SER A 394 7.86 13.32 -4.43
CA SER A 394 7.57 14.16 -3.23
C SER A 394 6.33 13.72 -2.46
N GLY A 395 5.37 13.07 -3.12
CA GLY A 395 4.15 12.54 -2.49
C GLY A 395 4.26 11.10 -2.00
N TYR A 396 5.44 10.49 -2.05
CA TYR A 396 5.63 9.11 -1.58
C TYR A 396 5.42 9.01 -0.06
N LEU A 397 4.61 8.04 0.35
CA LEU A 397 4.43 7.64 1.74
C LEU A 397 4.95 6.21 1.93
N SER A 398 5.67 5.99 3.00
CA SER A 398 6.17 4.65 3.37
C SER A 398 5.06 3.76 3.92
N PRO A 399 5.14 2.44 3.74
CA PRO A 399 4.37 1.51 4.55
C PRO A 399 4.64 1.74 6.05
N HIS A 400 3.64 1.47 6.88
CA HIS A 400 3.78 1.51 8.33
C HIS A 400 4.39 0.19 8.84
N PHE A 401 5.70 0.04 8.69
CA PHE A 401 6.45 -1.19 8.98
C PHE A 401 7.46 -1.07 10.12
N LEU A 402 7.74 0.16 10.57
CA LEU A 402 8.65 0.42 11.70
C LEU A 402 7.89 0.99 12.90
N ALA A 403 8.30 0.59 14.09
CA ALA A 403 7.75 1.10 15.33
C ALA A 403 8.00 2.61 15.48
N GLY A 404 6.99 3.33 15.96
CA GLY A 404 7.05 4.78 16.13
C GLY A 404 6.85 5.59 14.85
N GLY A 405 6.50 4.96 13.74
CA GLY A 405 6.04 5.64 12.53
C GLY A 405 4.78 6.46 12.81
N GLN A 406 4.65 7.60 12.17
CA GLN A 406 3.45 8.42 12.24
C GLN A 406 2.73 8.35 10.90
N GLU A 407 1.49 7.88 10.92
CA GLU A 407 0.64 7.87 9.75
C GLU A 407 0.26 9.29 9.38
N ASN A 408 0.75 9.76 8.24
CA ASN A 408 0.66 11.16 7.87
C ASN A 408 -0.16 11.44 6.61
N GLY A 409 -0.64 10.40 5.93
CA GLY A 409 -1.40 10.63 4.71
C GLY A 409 -2.05 9.40 4.09
N VAL A 410 -2.83 9.68 3.07
CA VAL A 410 -3.50 8.66 2.27
C VAL A 410 -2.56 8.23 1.14
N VAL A 411 -2.23 6.94 1.13
CA VAL A 411 -1.44 6.28 0.08
C VAL A 411 -2.30 6.04 -1.16
N LYS A 412 -3.49 5.47 -0.94
CA LYS A 412 -4.43 5.12 -2.01
C LYS A 412 -5.85 5.05 -1.45
N TRP A 413 -6.81 5.57 -2.23
CA TRP A 413 -8.23 5.35 -1.97
C TRP A 413 -8.61 3.94 -2.45
N MET A 414 -9.34 3.21 -1.60
CA MET A 414 -9.75 1.83 -1.87
C MET A 414 -11.25 1.78 -2.15
N TYR A 415 -11.66 0.92 -3.07
CA TYR A 415 -13.06 0.80 -3.50
C TYR A 415 -13.61 -0.59 -3.23
#